data_025a829aca4e1621798735b02d434eb3
#
_entry.id   025a829aca4e1621798735b02d434eb3
#
_cell.length_a   1.000
_cell.length_b   1.000
_cell.length_c   1.000
_cell.angle_alpha   90.00
_cell.angle_beta   90.00
_cell.angle_gamma   90.00
#
_symmetry.space_group_name_H-M   'P 1'
#
loop_
_entity.id
_entity.type
_entity.pdbx_description
1 polymer ?
#
loop_
_entity_poly.entity_id
_entity_poly.type
_entity_poly.pdbx_seq_one_letter_code
_entity_poly.pdbx_strand_id
1 'polypeptide(L)'
;MKKVLLVTFSDNADHQDTLFGMYEEMRKRSDWDTYLLCIKTPKVELQQSDRIWLVDCPERPGVTKKTFNLPLLLSIIHRVRKEHFDAIYFESLHTWNLPIMMMAGKARTYQVIHEVIPHEGDSQVKMVDLMNKAVVKFADTIVLRNKTYIQDMIDRYGISAGRVKYLELWRRYPAYTSPVHSGRALFFGRINPYKGADNL
;
A
#
# COMPACT_ATOMS: atom_id res chain seq x y z
N MET A 1 -20.52 14.10 -2.15
CA MET A 1 -19.53 13.21 -2.81
C MET A 1 -18.31 13.19 -1.89
N LYS A 2 -17.81 12.01 -1.51
CA LYS A 2 -16.62 11.88 -0.65
C LYS A 2 -15.36 11.89 -1.50
N LYS A 3 -14.37 12.68 -1.10
CA LYS A 3 -13.11 12.82 -1.82
C LYS A 3 -12.04 11.92 -1.22
N VAL A 4 -11.49 11.02 -2.02
CA VAL A 4 -10.55 9.99 -1.55
C VAL A 4 -9.27 10.00 -2.36
N LEU A 5 -8.13 9.95 -1.66
CA LEU A 5 -6.82 9.77 -2.28
C LEU A 5 -6.31 8.35 -2.01
N LEU A 6 -6.02 7.61 -3.06
CA LEU A 6 -5.33 6.33 -3.03
C LEU A 6 -3.84 6.56 -3.29
N VAL A 7 -2.96 5.99 -2.45
CA VAL A 7 -1.52 6.26 -2.49
C VAL A 7 -0.73 4.95 -2.56
N THR A 8 0.19 4.85 -3.53
CA THR A 8 1.24 3.85 -3.54
C THR A 8 2.54 4.43 -4.10
N PHE A 9 3.61 4.32 -3.33
CA PHE A 9 4.99 4.60 -3.77
C PHE A 9 5.76 3.31 -4.02
N SER A 10 5.05 2.18 -4.09
CA SER A 10 5.66 0.89 -4.40
C SER A 10 5.88 0.74 -5.89
N ASP A 11 7.05 0.23 -6.26
CA ASP A 11 7.36 -0.27 -7.60
C ASP A 11 6.91 -1.73 -7.82
N ASN A 12 6.35 -2.37 -6.79
CA ASN A 12 5.82 -3.72 -6.88
C ASN A 12 4.52 -3.74 -7.69
N ALA A 13 4.50 -4.52 -8.78
CA ALA A 13 3.35 -4.66 -9.66
C ALA A 13 2.08 -5.14 -8.90
N ASP A 14 2.21 -6.04 -7.93
CA ASP A 14 1.07 -6.54 -7.14
C ASP A 14 0.38 -5.44 -6.34
N HIS A 15 1.16 -4.54 -5.72
CA HIS A 15 0.60 -3.39 -4.98
C HIS A 15 -0.06 -2.39 -5.92
N GLN A 16 0.55 -2.16 -7.09
CA GLN A 16 0.01 -1.26 -8.10
C GLN A 16 -1.28 -1.82 -8.69
N ASP A 17 -1.30 -3.09 -9.08
CA ASP A 17 -2.49 -3.73 -9.66
C ASP A 17 -3.68 -3.71 -8.69
N THR A 18 -3.43 -4.03 -7.42
CA THR A 18 -4.46 -3.96 -6.37
C THR A 18 -5.03 -2.54 -6.24
N LEU A 19 -4.16 -1.53 -6.15
CA LEU A 19 -4.59 -0.16 -5.93
C LEU A 19 -5.24 0.46 -7.18
N PHE A 20 -4.69 0.19 -8.37
CA PHE A 20 -5.24 0.72 -9.62
C PHE A 20 -6.60 0.10 -9.93
N GLY A 21 -6.77 -1.20 -9.66
CA GLY A 21 -8.07 -1.82 -9.75
C GLY A 21 -9.09 -1.23 -8.78
N MET A 22 -8.68 -0.97 -7.55
CA MET A 22 -9.52 -0.27 -6.57
C MET A 22 -9.88 1.14 -7.06
N TYR A 23 -8.92 1.88 -7.62
CA TYR A 23 -9.15 3.19 -8.23
C TYR A 23 -10.19 3.10 -9.36
N GLU A 24 -10.03 2.16 -10.30
CA GLU A 24 -10.95 1.99 -11.43
C GLU A 24 -12.37 1.63 -10.99
N GLU A 25 -12.54 0.83 -9.95
CA GLU A 25 -13.88 0.51 -9.42
C GLU A 25 -14.50 1.68 -8.65
N MET A 26 -13.71 2.39 -7.83
CA MET A 26 -14.21 3.52 -7.06
C MET A 26 -14.62 4.70 -7.94
N ARG A 27 -13.89 4.97 -9.02
CA ARG A 27 -14.22 6.09 -9.94
C ARG A 27 -15.53 5.89 -10.72
N LYS A 28 -16.05 4.66 -10.80
CA LYS A 28 -17.35 4.36 -11.42
C LYS A 28 -18.53 4.77 -10.53
N ARG A 29 -18.27 5.01 -9.25
CA ARG A 29 -19.30 5.34 -8.28
C ARG A 29 -19.54 6.85 -8.24
N SER A 30 -20.81 7.25 -8.29
CA SER A 30 -21.21 8.66 -8.25
C SER A 30 -21.05 9.34 -6.89
N ASP A 31 -20.91 8.56 -5.81
CA ASP A 31 -20.77 9.04 -4.44
C ASP A 31 -19.31 9.32 -4.04
N TRP A 32 -18.33 8.97 -4.90
CA TRP A 32 -16.90 9.12 -4.65
C TRP A 32 -16.20 9.96 -5.72
N ASP A 33 -15.33 10.86 -5.29
CA ASP A 33 -14.36 11.57 -6.13
C ASP A 33 -12.96 11.02 -5.82
N THR A 34 -12.49 10.10 -6.64
CA THR A 34 -11.30 9.29 -6.36
C THR A 34 -10.08 9.80 -7.09
N TYR A 35 -9.01 10.00 -6.35
CA TYR A 35 -7.69 10.40 -6.83
C TYR A 35 -6.66 9.30 -6.60
N LEU A 36 -5.61 9.28 -7.40
CA LEU A 36 -4.50 8.36 -7.29
C LEU A 36 -3.17 9.12 -7.24
N LEU A 37 -2.33 8.80 -6.26
CA LEU A 37 -0.94 9.26 -6.15
C LEU A 37 -0.02 8.05 -6.23
N CYS A 38 0.84 8.01 -7.24
CA CYS A 38 1.78 6.89 -7.41
C CYS A 38 3.11 7.33 -8.04
N ILE A 39 4.05 6.41 -8.11
CA ILE A 39 5.35 6.64 -8.75
C ILE A 39 5.18 6.98 -10.23
N LYS A 40 6.12 7.77 -10.77
CA LYS A 40 6.08 8.29 -12.15
C LYS A 40 6.12 7.19 -13.23
N THR A 41 6.78 6.09 -12.95
CA THR A 41 6.93 4.95 -13.87
C THR A 41 6.27 3.69 -13.30
N PRO A 42 4.94 3.60 -13.32
CA PRO A 42 4.27 2.40 -12.84
C PRO A 42 4.56 1.20 -13.77
N LYS A 43 4.65 0.02 -13.17
CA LYS A 43 4.84 -1.26 -13.91
C LYS A 43 3.53 -1.81 -14.48
N VAL A 44 2.41 -1.35 -13.96
CA VAL A 44 1.06 -1.74 -14.39
C VAL A 44 0.47 -0.61 -15.21
N GLU A 45 -0.17 -0.94 -16.33
CA GLU A 45 -0.84 0.05 -17.16
C GLU A 45 -1.88 0.83 -16.39
N LEU A 46 -1.85 2.15 -16.58
CA LEU A 46 -2.71 3.10 -15.93
C LEU A 46 -3.25 4.10 -16.95
N GLN A 47 -4.56 4.18 -17.04
CA GLN A 47 -5.22 5.18 -17.88
C GLN A 47 -5.05 6.57 -17.26
N GLN A 48 -4.34 7.46 -17.94
CA GLN A 48 -4.06 8.81 -17.44
C GLN A 48 -5.35 9.64 -17.26
N SER A 49 -5.38 10.44 -16.20
CA SER A 49 -6.45 11.41 -15.94
C SER A 49 -5.92 12.53 -15.05
N ASP A 50 -6.66 13.64 -14.93
CA ASP A 50 -6.32 14.78 -14.07
C ASP A 50 -6.27 14.41 -12.59
N ARG A 51 -6.95 13.31 -12.22
CA ARG A 51 -6.99 12.78 -10.86
C ARG A 51 -5.84 11.84 -10.54
N ILE A 52 -4.92 11.61 -11.50
CA ILE A 52 -3.76 10.76 -11.32
C ILE A 52 -2.51 11.63 -11.21
N TRP A 53 -1.84 11.52 -10.06
CA TRP A 53 -0.62 12.26 -9.77
C TRP A 53 0.58 11.31 -9.81
N LEU A 54 1.40 11.44 -10.85
CA LEU A 54 2.63 10.69 -11.02
C LEU A 54 3.80 11.49 -10.47
N VAL A 55 4.53 10.92 -9.50
CA VAL A 55 5.65 11.61 -8.83
C VAL A 55 6.95 10.83 -8.94
N ASP A 56 8.06 11.53 -9.15
CA ASP A 56 9.41 10.94 -9.14
C ASP A 56 9.92 10.81 -7.71
N CYS A 57 9.28 9.92 -6.96
CA CYS A 57 9.62 9.63 -5.57
C CYS A 57 10.61 8.46 -5.47
N PRO A 58 11.25 8.26 -4.29
CA PRO A 58 12.01 7.04 -4.02
C PRO A 58 11.08 5.83 -4.03
N GLU A 59 11.59 4.72 -4.53
CA GLU A 59 10.87 3.45 -4.49
C GLU A 59 10.76 2.94 -3.05
N ARG A 60 9.74 2.11 -2.79
CA ARG A 60 9.53 1.44 -1.50
C ARG A 60 10.82 0.74 -1.02
N PRO A 61 11.19 0.82 0.26
CA PRO A 61 10.51 1.48 1.39
C PRO A 61 10.76 3.00 1.48
N GLY A 62 11.44 3.59 0.54
CA GLY A 62 11.70 5.02 0.50
C GLY A 62 12.96 5.42 1.28
N VAL A 63 13.98 4.57 1.32
CA VAL A 63 15.27 4.85 1.99
C VAL A 63 16.36 4.96 0.93
N THR A 64 16.39 6.08 0.23
CA THR A 64 17.36 6.41 -0.83
C THR A 64 17.73 7.89 -0.75
N LYS A 65 18.69 8.34 -1.54
CA LYS A 65 19.01 9.79 -1.65
C LYS A 65 17.79 10.62 -2.07
N LYS A 66 16.88 10.07 -2.89
CA LYS A 66 15.63 10.72 -3.33
C LYS A 66 14.65 10.96 -2.18
N THR A 67 14.77 10.23 -1.05
CA THR A 67 13.94 10.43 0.15
C THR A 67 14.02 11.85 0.68
N PHE A 68 15.18 12.47 0.53
CA PHE A 68 15.45 13.84 0.97
C PHE A 68 15.05 14.92 -0.04
N ASN A 69 14.29 14.57 -1.08
CA ASN A 69 13.69 15.56 -1.97
C ASN A 69 12.52 16.27 -1.26
N LEU A 70 12.87 17.09 -0.26
CA LEU A 70 11.91 17.83 0.56
C LEU A 70 11.01 18.76 -0.27
N PRO A 71 11.50 19.50 -1.30
CA PRO A 71 10.63 20.33 -2.12
C PRO A 71 9.50 19.53 -2.77
N LEU A 72 9.80 18.34 -3.32
CA LEU A 72 8.77 17.48 -3.91
C LEU A 72 7.79 16.96 -2.85
N LEU A 73 8.29 16.48 -1.71
CA LEU A 73 7.44 16.01 -0.62
C LEU A 73 6.51 17.13 -0.12
N LEU A 74 7.03 18.33 0.08
CA LEU A 74 6.22 19.49 0.51
C LEU A 74 5.19 19.89 -0.55
N SER A 75 5.52 19.80 -1.84
CA SER A 75 4.56 20.05 -2.91
C SER A 75 3.40 19.04 -2.91
N ILE A 76 3.69 17.76 -2.65
CA ILE A 76 2.67 16.72 -2.48
C ILE A 76 1.78 17.03 -1.30
N ILE A 77 2.37 17.32 -0.13
CA ILE A 77 1.63 17.66 1.08
C ILE A 77 0.75 18.89 0.88
N HIS A 78 1.29 19.95 0.25
CA HIS A 78 0.52 21.14 -0.09
C HIS A 78 -0.68 20.81 -0.97
N ARG A 79 -0.49 20.00 -2.01
CA ARG A 79 -1.56 19.56 -2.91
C ARG A 79 -2.61 18.72 -2.17
N VAL A 80 -2.19 17.77 -1.33
CA VAL A 80 -3.08 16.96 -0.49
C VAL A 80 -3.96 17.85 0.39
N ARG A 81 -3.38 18.85 1.03
CA ARG A 81 -4.12 19.81 1.88
C ARG A 81 -5.09 20.68 1.10
N LYS A 82 -4.66 21.19 -0.07
CA LYS A 82 -5.48 22.03 -0.94
C LYS A 82 -6.72 21.30 -1.45
N GLU A 83 -6.61 20.03 -1.73
CA GLU A 83 -7.70 19.20 -2.26
C GLU A 83 -8.74 18.78 -1.21
N HIS A 84 -8.47 18.96 0.10
CA HIS A 84 -9.40 18.67 1.19
C HIS A 84 -10.02 17.27 1.12
N PHE A 85 -9.19 16.22 1.11
CA PHE A 85 -9.66 14.85 1.11
C PHE A 85 -10.40 14.48 2.38
N ASP A 86 -11.46 13.66 2.25
CA ASP A 86 -12.15 13.03 3.38
C ASP A 86 -11.36 11.81 3.90
N ALA A 87 -10.68 11.10 2.98
CA ALA A 87 -9.88 9.94 3.32
C ALA A 87 -8.61 9.83 2.45
N ILE A 88 -7.53 9.29 3.04
CA ILE A 88 -6.30 8.94 2.34
C ILE A 88 -5.96 7.50 2.68
N TYR A 89 -5.79 6.69 1.65
CA TYR A 89 -5.52 5.26 1.74
C TYR A 89 -4.14 4.94 1.19
N PHE A 90 -3.27 4.39 2.04
CA PHE A 90 -1.89 4.01 1.70
C PHE A 90 -1.80 2.50 1.52
N GLU A 91 -1.57 2.03 0.30
CA GLU A 91 -1.48 0.60 -0.02
C GLU A 91 -0.15 -0.02 0.41
N SER A 92 0.93 0.73 0.41
CA SER A 92 2.26 0.23 0.74
C SER A 92 2.92 1.04 1.85
N LEU A 93 3.80 0.39 2.61
CA LEU A 93 4.64 1.07 3.59
C LEU A 93 5.72 1.87 2.87
N HIS A 94 5.83 3.17 3.20
CA HIS A 94 6.83 4.08 2.64
C HIS A 94 7.15 5.22 3.60
N THR A 95 8.39 5.69 3.61
CA THR A 95 8.84 6.76 4.52
C THR A 95 8.05 8.06 4.37
N TRP A 96 7.59 8.38 3.17
CA TRP A 96 6.79 9.58 2.91
C TRP A 96 5.34 9.48 3.39
N ASN A 97 4.84 8.27 3.68
CA ASN A 97 3.49 8.13 4.23
C ASN A 97 3.34 8.90 5.53
N LEU A 98 4.35 8.80 6.40
CA LEU A 98 4.30 9.41 7.74
C LEU A 98 4.10 10.95 7.69
N PRO A 99 4.97 11.74 7.02
CA PRO A 99 4.75 13.17 6.93
C PRO A 99 3.46 13.55 6.20
N ILE A 100 3.02 12.77 5.20
CA ILE A 100 1.74 13.01 4.54
C ILE A 100 0.59 12.77 5.52
N MET A 101 0.59 11.68 6.31
CA MET A 101 -0.42 11.43 7.35
C MET A 101 -0.48 12.54 8.39
N MET A 102 0.67 12.95 8.92
CA MET A 102 0.76 14.00 9.96
C MET A 102 0.23 15.35 9.46
N MET A 103 0.32 15.60 8.16
CA MET A 103 -0.05 16.88 7.54
C MET A 103 -1.33 16.79 6.68
N ALA A 104 -2.03 15.66 6.72
CA ALA A 104 -3.24 15.41 5.91
C ALA A 104 -4.47 16.27 6.29
N GLY A 105 -4.34 17.09 7.34
CA GLY A 105 -5.43 17.95 7.81
C GLY A 105 -6.53 17.15 8.53
N LYS A 106 -7.77 17.21 8.02
CA LYS A 106 -8.93 16.49 8.59
C LYS A 106 -9.20 15.14 7.91
N ALA A 107 -8.42 14.78 6.90
CA ALA A 107 -8.60 13.52 6.19
C ALA A 107 -8.36 12.32 7.12
N ARG A 108 -9.24 11.33 7.10
CA ARG A 108 -9.00 10.05 7.78
C ARG A 108 -7.95 9.26 7.02
N THR A 109 -6.98 8.73 7.74
CA THR A 109 -5.84 8.02 7.17
C THR A 109 -5.95 6.52 7.39
N TYR A 110 -5.75 5.75 6.32
CA TYR A 110 -5.80 4.29 6.29
C TYR A 110 -4.46 3.78 5.80
N GLN A 111 -3.80 2.93 6.58
CA GLN A 111 -2.52 2.32 6.18
C GLN A 111 -2.65 0.82 6.10
N VAL A 112 -2.32 0.25 4.93
CA VAL A 112 -2.20 -1.20 4.78
C VAL A 112 -0.87 -1.67 5.36
N ILE A 113 -0.92 -2.70 6.19
CA ILE A 113 0.25 -3.43 6.66
C ILE A 113 0.17 -4.85 6.10
N HIS A 114 1.12 -5.18 5.21
CA HIS A 114 1.19 -6.49 4.57
C HIS A 114 1.88 -7.52 5.46
N GLU A 115 2.88 -7.09 6.25
CA GLU A 115 3.69 -7.95 7.11
C GLU A 115 3.59 -7.46 8.55
N VAL A 116 2.68 -8.07 9.32
CA VAL A 116 2.52 -7.82 10.77
C VAL A 116 3.67 -8.46 11.53
N ILE A 117 4.02 -9.68 11.16
CA ILE A 117 5.16 -10.43 11.66
C ILE A 117 6.18 -10.51 10.51
N PRO A 118 7.30 -9.78 10.60
CA PRO A 118 8.35 -9.86 9.59
C PRO A 118 8.91 -11.29 9.49
N HIS A 119 9.20 -11.74 8.29
CA HIS A 119 9.76 -13.08 8.07
C HIS A 119 11.17 -13.19 8.64
N GLU A 120 11.46 -14.27 9.36
CA GLU A 120 12.81 -14.59 9.83
C GLU A 120 13.75 -14.70 8.63
N GLY A 121 14.93 -14.07 8.73
CA GLY A 121 15.94 -14.05 7.66
C GLY A 121 15.77 -12.92 6.62
N ASP A 122 14.77 -12.04 6.74
CA ASP A 122 14.74 -10.82 5.94
C ASP A 122 15.69 -9.76 6.51
N SER A 123 16.59 -9.25 5.68
CA SER A 123 17.58 -8.23 6.09
C SER A 123 16.94 -6.91 6.53
N GLN A 124 15.67 -6.66 6.21
CA GLN A 124 14.96 -5.42 6.47
C GLN A 124 14.00 -5.49 7.68
N VAL A 125 13.95 -6.61 8.41
CA VAL A 125 13.01 -6.85 9.53
C VAL A 125 12.95 -5.68 10.51
N LYS A 126 14.10 -5.20 10.99
CA LYS A 126 14.15 -4.10 11.99
C LYS A 126 13.59 -2.79 11.43
N MET A 127 13.89 -2.50 10.17
CA MET A 127 13.41 -1.27 9.52
C MET A 127 11.91 -1.33 9.29
N VAL A 128 11.38 -2.45 8.79
CA VAL A 128 9.94 -2.65 8.58
C VAL A 128 9.19 -2.55 9.90
N ASP A 129 9.68 -3.18 10.97
CA ASP A 129 9.06 -3.10 12.29
C ASP A 129 9.06 -1.66 12.86
N LEU A 130 10.16 -0.94 12.71
CA LEU A 130 10.24 0.48 13.11
C LEU A 130 9.25 1.34 12.32
N MET A 131 9.16 1.14 11.02
CA MET A 131 8.22 1.88 10.17
C MET A 131 6.77 1.52 10.50
N ASN A 132 6.47 0.24 10.75
CA ASN A 132 5.15 -0.20 11.20
C ASN A 132 4.77 0.49 12.51
N LYS A 133 5.66 0.52 13.51
CA LYS A 133 5.44 1.25 14.79
C LYS A 133 5.11 2.71 14.55
N ALA A 134 5.85 3.37 13.66
CA ALA A 134 5.63 4.77 13.36
C ALA A 134 4.26 5.00 12.67
N VAL A 135 3.92 4.27 11.61
CA VAL A 135 2.66 4.47 10.90
C VAL A 135 1.45 4.07 11.74
N VAL A 136 1.56 3.02 12.57
CA VAL A 136 0.51 2.62 13.52
C VAL A 136 0.16 3.72 14.52
N LYS A 137 1.16 4.50 14.93
CA LYS A 137 0.95 5.62 15.85
C LYS A 137 0.11 6.75 15.23
N PHE A 138 0.27 7.01 13.94
CA PHE A 138 -0.29 8.18 13.27
C PHE A 138 -1.48 7.88 12.34
N ALA A 139 -1.61 6.66 11.81
CA ALA A 139 -2.77 6.30 10.99
C ALA A 139 -4.03 6.16 11.84
N ASP A 140 -5.17 6.65 11.38
CA ASP A 140 -6.45 6.49 12.07
C ASP A 140 -6.93 5.03 12.04
N THR A 141 -6.64 4.33 10.95
CA THR A 141 -7.06 2.94 10.74
C THR A 141 -5.93 2.14 10.11
N ILE A 142 -5.68 0.97 10.64
CA ILE A 142 -4.79 -0.04 10.05
C ILE A 142 -5.62 -1.06 9.29
N VAL A 143 -5.23 -1.31 8.05
CA VAL A 143 -5.89 -2.28 7.17
C VAL A 143 -4.99 -3.49 7.00
N LEU A 144 -5.54 -4.67 7.27
CA LEU A 144 -4.87 -5.95 7.07
C LEU A 144 -5.50 -6.70 5.90
N ARG A 145 -4.66 -7.41 5.14
CA ARG A 145 -5.07 -8.27 4.03
C ARG A 145 -5.31 -9.73 4.44
N ASN A 146 -5.03 -10.04 5.71
CA ASN A 146 -5.25 -11.37 6.27
C ASN A 146 -5.85 -11.24 7.68
N LYS A 147 -7.00 -11.87 7.88
CA LYS A 147 -7.76 -11.87 9.15
C LYS A 147 -6.99 -12.50 10.31
N THR A 148 -6.15 -13.50 10.02
CA THR A 148 -5.42 -14.24 11.07
C THR A 148 -4.48 -13.36 11.87
N TYR A 149 -3.98 -12.26 11.28
CA TYR A 149 -3.04 -11.35 11.93
C TYR A 149 -3.70 -10.19 12.69
N ILE A 150 -5.03 -10.18 12.84
CA ILE A 150 -5.72 -9.08 13.56
C ILE A 150 -5.28 -9.05 15.03
N GLN A 151 -5.27 -10.22 15.70
CA GLN A 151 -4.86 -10.29 17.10
C GLN A 151 -3.37 -9.97 17.27
N ASP A 152 -2.52 -10.53 16.42
CA ASP A 152 -1.08 -10.23 16.44
C ASP A 152 -0.80 -8.73 16.27
N MET A 153 -1.58 -8.06 15.41
CA MET A 153 -1.47 -6.62 15.20
C MET A 153 -1.83 -5.82 16.45
N ILE A 154 -2.90 -6.21 17.13
CA ILE A 154 -3.37 -5.59 18.38
C ILE A 154 -2.31 -5.78 19.48
N ASP A 155 -1.87 -7.00 19.68
CA ASP A 155 -0.95 -7.36 20.77
C ASP A 155 0.46 -6.78 20.55
N ARG A 156 0.97 -6.87 19.33
CA ARG A 156 2.32 -6.42 18.99
C ARG A 156 2.48 -4.90 19.07
N TYR A 157 1.48 -4.15 18.63
CA TYR A 157 1.56 -2.69 18.51
C TYR A 157 0.72 -1.94 19.54
N GLY A 158 0.00 -2.64 20.43
CA GLY A 158 -0.78 -2.04 21.52
C GLY A 158 -1.91 -1.13 21.02
N ILE A 159 -2.55 -1.48 19.90
CA ILE A 159 -3.62 -0.67 19.30
C ILE A 159 -5.00 -1.24 19.62
N SER A 160 -6.00 -0.36 19.66
CA SER A 160 -7.38 -0.80 19.89
C SER A 160 -7.93 -1.60 18.69
N ALA A 161 -8.71 -2.65 18.96
CA ALA A 161 -9.35 -3.47 17.93
C ALA A 161 -10.21 -2.65 16.96
N GLY A 162 -10.82 -1.56 17.41
CA GLY A 162 -11.63 -0.66 16.58
C GLY A 162 -10.83 0.01 15.45
N ARG A 163 -9.52 0.17 15.61
CA ARG A 163 -8.62 0.75 14.61
C ARG A 163 -8.10 -0.26 13.59
N VAL A 164 -8.29 -1.56 13.80
CA VAL A 164 -7.85 -2.59 12.85
C VAL A 164 -9.04 -3.02 12.01
N LYS A 165 -8.86 -2.97 10.69
CA LYS A 165 -9.87 -3.40 9.72
C LYS A 165 -9.28 -4.44 8.80
N TYR A 166 -10.10 -5.39 8.40
CA TYR A 166 -9.77 -6.34 7.36
C TYR A 166 -10.36 -5.89 6.03
N LEU A 167 -9.54 -5.92 4.99
CA LEU A 167 -9.97 -5.73 3.62
C LEU A 167 -9.33 -6.82 2.77
N GLU A 168 -10.15 -7.66 2.18
CA GLU A 168 -9.69 -8.75 1.32
C GLU A 168 -8.81 -8.23 0.19
N LEU A 169 -7.78 -9.01 -0.16
CA LEU A 169 -6.93 -8.68 -1.29
C LEU A 169 -7.74 -8.84 -2.57
N TRP A 170 -8.00 -7.71 -3.22
CA TRP A 170 -8.66 -7.70 -4.50
C TRP A 170 -7.62 -7.71 -5.62
N ARG A 171 -7.85 -8.56 -6.63
CA ARG A 171 -7.03 -8.62 -7.83
C ARG A 171 -7.89 -8.78 -9.07
N ARG A 172 -7.43 -8.23 -10.16
CA ARG A 172 -7.97 -8.56 -11.48
C ARG A 172 -7.41 -9.93 -11.87
N TYR A 173 -8.30 -10.90 -11.99
CA TYR A 173 -7.92 -12.17 -12.59
C TYR A 173 -8.22 -12.12 -14.08
N PRO A 174 -7.26 -12.45 -14.96
CA PRO A 174 -7.56 -12.67 -16.36
C PRO A 174 -8.54 -13.84 -16.48
N ALA A 175 -9.39 -13.81 -17.51
CA ALA A 175 -10.22 -14.96 -17.82
C ALA A 175 -9.33 -16.17 -18.10
N TYR A 176 -9.46 -17.20 -17.28
CA TYR A 176 -8.69 -18.44 -17.50
C TYR A 176 -9.35 -19.28 -18.58
N THR A 177 -8.56 -19.71 -19.54
CA THR A 177 -8.87 -20.91 -20.33
C THR A 177 -8.66 -22.14 -19.43
N SER A 178 -9.45 -23.19 -19.65
CA SER A 178 -9.39 -24.41 -18.84
C SER A 178 -7.97 -24.89 -18.61
N PRO A 179 -7.59 -25.21 -17.36
CA PRO A 179 -6.22 -25.65 -17.08
C PRO A 179 -5.92 -26.97 -17.76
N VAL A 180 -4.80 -27.04 -18.46
CA VAL A 180 -4.26 -28.29 -18.95
C VAL A 180 -3.42 -28.92 -17.83
N HIS A 181 -3.89 -30.03 -17.28
CA HIS A 181 -3.15 -30.79 -16.26
C HIS A 181 -1.96 -31.50 -16.91
N SER A 182 -0.76 -30.98 -16.71
CA SER A 182 0.48 -31.54 -17.26
C SER A 182 1.16 -32.55 -16.33
N GLY A 183 0.64 -32.75 -15.12
CA GLY A 183 1.31 -33.57 -14.09
C GLY A 183 2.59 -32.93 -13.52
N ARG A 184 2.83 -31.64 -13.81
CA ARG A 184 4.01 -30.91 -13.33
C ARG A 184 3.66 -30.07 -12.13
N ALA A 185 4.56 -30.05 -11.13
CA ALA A 185 4.50 -29.07 -10.03
C ALA A 185 5.22 -27.79 -10.45
N LEU A 186 4.59 -26.62 -10.21
CA LEU A 186 5.19 -25.32 -10.45
C LEU A 186 5.50 -24.65 -9.11
N PHE A 187 6.77 -24.38 -8.84
CA PHE A 187 7.17 -23.46 -7.77
C PHE A 187 7.20 -22.03 -8.32
N PHE A 188 6.36 -21.17 -7.76
CA PHE A 188 6.25 -19.78 -8.18
C PHE A 188 6.59 -18.82 -7.03
N GLY A 189 7.53 -17.90 -7.25
CA GLY A 189 7.92 -16.87 -6.29
C GLY A 189 9.43 -16.70 -6.15
N ARG A 190 9.82 -15.85 -5.21
CA ARG A 190 11.25 -15.69 -4.86
C ARG A 190 11.74 -16.95 -4.15
N ILE A 191 12.93 -17.43 -4.52
CA ILE A 191 13.59 -18.56 -3.85
C ILE A 191 14.25 -18.00 -2.59
N ASN A 192 13.58 -18.17 -1.47
CA ASN A 192 14.09 -17.84 -0.13
C ASN A 192 13.98 -19.09 0.75
N PRO A 193 14.89 -19.31 1.72
CA PRO A 193 14.88 -20.50 2.59
C PRO A 193 13.51 -20.78 3.24
N TYR A 194 12.83 -19.73 3.72
CA TYR A 194 11.52 -19.87 4.36
C TYR A 194 10.40 -20.32 3.41
N LYS A 195 10.63 -20.31 2.09
CA LYS A 195 9.68 -20.78 1.07
C LYS A 195 9.75 -22.28 0.85
N GLY A 196 10.78 -22.94 1.38
CA GLY A 196 10.94 -24.40 1.29
C GLY A 196 11.18 -24.93 -0.12
N ALA A 197 11.75 -24.14 -1.03
CA ALA A 197 12.03 -24.58 -2.39
C ALA A 197 13.06 -25.72 -2.44
N ASP A 198 13.88 -25.83 -1.41
CA ASP A 198 14.87 -26.90 -1.18
C ASP A 198 14.25 -28.19 -0.63
N ASN A 199 12.96 -28.19 -0.29
CA ASN A 199 12.21 -29.39 0.12
C ASN A 199 11.39 -30.02 -1.02
N LEU A 200 11.48 -29.49 -2.23
CA LEU A 200 10.82 -29.98 -3.43
C LEU A 200 11.77 -30.90 -4.22
#